data_4372fc91d93a3752d9a31ee55301a8b6
#
_entry.id   4372fc91d93a3752d9a31ee55301a8b6
#
_cell.length_a   1.000
_cell.length_b   1.000
_cell.length_c   1.000
_cell.angle_alpha   90.00
_cell.angle_beta   90.00
_cell.angle_gamma   90.00
#
_symmetry.space_group_name_H-M   'P 1'
#
loop_
_entity.id
_entity.type
_entity.pdbx_description
1 polymer ?
#
loop_
_entity_poly.entity_id
_entity_poly.type
_entity_poly.pdbx_seq_one_letter_code
_entity_poly.pdbx_strand_id
1 'polypeptide(L)'
;MSELAGNGCQIIVPFEERKPLKEIERSILKKYRKYTWSKFIKAIKDYKLVEEGDKIAVAISGGKDSLLMAKLFQELKKHGQVNFDVEFIAMDPGYHPQIKELLIENCEHLNIPVHIYESKIFEIIDEKAKEYPCYLCARMRRGHLYNKAK
;
A
#
# COMPACT_ATOMS: atom_id res chain seq x y z
N MET A 1 -24.24 10.90 9.61
CA MET A 1 -22.97 10.85 10.30
C MET A 1 -22.67 9.45 10.81
N SER A 2 -21.67 8.79 10.29
CA SER A 2 -20.81 7.91 11.05
C SER A 2 -21.27 6.55 11.53
N GLU A 3 -21.95 5.78 10.76
CA GLU A 3 -22.03 4.33 11.04
C GLU A 3 -21.63 3.47 9.85
N LEU A 4 -20.76 4.01 9.01
CA LEU A 4 -20.12 3.25 7.93
C LEU A 4 -18.69 2.78 8.31
N ALA A 5 -18.32 2.86 9.58
CA ALA A 5 -17.24 2.05 10.10
C ALA A 5 -17.79 0.64 10.28
N GLY A 6 -17.91 -0.11 9.20
CA GLY A 6 -18.15 -1.52 9.29
C GLY A 6 -17.15 -2.13 10.25
N ASN A 7 -17.60 -3.03 11.13
CA ASN A 7 -16.81 -3.83 12.07
C ASN A 7 -15.79 -4.75 11.36
N GLY A 8 -15.08 -4.22 10.38
CA GLY A 8 -13.93 -4.84 9.75
C GLY A 8 -12.78 -4.77 10.75
N CYS A 9 -12.40 -5.91 11.23
CA CYS A 9 -11.29 -6.28 12.10
C CYS A 9 -10.15 -5.22 12.15
N GLN A 10 -10.33 -4.14 12.89
CA GLN A 10 -9.29 -3.19 13.21
C GLN A 10 -8.63 -3.64 14.50
N ILE A 11 -7.77 -4.66 14.39
CA ILE A 11 -6.83 -4.95 15.46
C ILE A 11 -5.75 -3.88 15.36
N ILE A 12 -5.96 -2.77 16.06
CA ILE A 12 -4.92 -1.77 16.26
C ILE A 12 -3.97 -2.35 17.31
N VAL A 13 -2.84 -2.87 16.85
CA VAL A 13 -1.78 -3.32 17.75
C VAL A 13 -1.09 -2.07 18.30
N PRO A 14 -1.06 -1.87 19.64
CA PRO A 14 -0.33 -0.78 20.26
C PRO A 14 1.13 -0.76 19.76
N PHE A 15 1.72 0.43 19.70
CA PHE A 15 3.08 0.59 19.17
C PHE A 15 4.11 -0.27 19.92
N GLU A 16 3.96 -0.38 21.23
CA GLU A 16 4.85 -1.16 22.11
C GLU A 16 4.75 -2.68 21.85
N GLU A 17 3.63 -3.14 21.30
CA GLU A 17 3.41 -4.55 20.98
C GLU A 17 3.78 -4.90 19.53
N ARG A 18 4.14 -3.90 18.72
CA ARG A 18 4.51 -4.13 17.32
C ARG A 18 5.87 -4.81 17.25
N LYS A 19 5.96 -5.82 16.40
CA LYS A 19 7.23 -6.50 16.15
C LYS A 19 8.26 -5.57 15.54
N PRO A 20 9.54 -5.68 15.93
CA PRO A 20 10.61 -4.92 15.30
C PRO A 20 10.68 -5.17 13.79
N LEU A 21 11.03 -4.12 13.03
CA LEU A 21 11.14 -4.18 11.57
C LEU A 21 11.98 -5.38 11.07
N LYS A 22 13.13 -5.61 11.68
CA LYS A 22 14.03 -6.73 11.30
C LYS A 22 13.35 -8.10 11.47
N GLU A 23 12.52 -8.26 12.48
CA GLU A 23 11.77 -9.50 12.70
C GLU A 23 10.67 -9.68 11.65
N ILE A 24 9.98 -8.59 11.28
CA ILE A 24 8.97 -8.59 10.22
C ILE A 24 9.61 -8.98 8.88
N GLU A 25 10.69 -8.31 8.48
CA GLU A 25 11.42 -8.61 7.25
C GLU A 25 11.93 -10.05 7.22
N ARG A 26 12.50 -10.52 8.32
CA ARG A 26 12.93 -11.92 8.45
C ARG A 26 11.77 -12.91 8.32
N SER A 27 10.60 -12.57 8.85
CA SER A 27 9.42 -13.45 8.76
C SER A 27 8.93 -13.60 7.32
N ILE A 28 8.94 -12.53 6.54
CA ILE A 28 8.56 -12.53 5.12
C ILE A 28 9.55 -13.41 4.30
N LEU A 29 10.84 -13.22 4.53
CA LEU A 29 11.89 -13.88 3.74
C LEU A 29 12.20 -15.31 4.18
N LYS A 30 11.91 -15.70 5.43
CA LYS A 30 12.22 -17.02 5.99
C LYS A 30 10.97 -17.79 6.40
N LYS A 31 10.27 -17.37 7.46
CA LYS A 31 9.16 -18.12 8.05
C LYS A 31 8.02 -18.33 7.05
N TYR A 32 7.62 -17.27 6.36
CA TYR A 32 6.52 -17.28 5.39
C TYR A 32 6.99 -17.27 3.93
N ARG A 33 8.27 -17.54 3.67
CA ARG A 33 8.90 -17.50 2.35
C ARG A 33 8.08 -18.21 1.27
N LYS A 34 7.58 -19.40 1.56
CA LYS A 34 6.81 -20.22 0.60
C LYS A 34 5.51 -19.52 0.15
N TYR A 35 4.91 -18.73 1.02
CA TYR A 35 3.60 -18.10 0.78
C TYR A 35 3.72 -16.64 0.30
N THR A 36 4.85 -16.00 0.52
CA THR A 36 5.10 -14.59 0.20
C THR A 36 6.21 -14.46 -0.85
N TRP A 37 7.45 -14.40 -0.43
CA TRP A 37 8.61 -14.13 -1.27
C TRP A 37 8.76 -15.06 -2.47
N SER A 38 8.63 -16.38 -2.28
CA SER A 38 8.81 -17.34 -3.38
C SER A 38 7.73 -17.19 -4.46
N LYS A 39 6.48 -16.92 -4.06
CA LYS A 39 5.40 -16.69 -5.01
C LYS A 39 5.56 -15.36 -5.74
N PHE A 40 5.96 -14.29 -5.01
CA PHE A 40 6.23 -13.00 -5.59
C PHE A 40 7.34 -13.07 -6.64
N ILE A 41 8.50 -13.65 -6.30
CA ILE A 41 9.61 -13.81 -7.24
C ILE A 41 9.23 -14.67 -8.44
N LYS A 42 8.46 -15.74 -8.21
CA LYS A 42 7.96 -16.57 -9.31
C LYS A 42 7.10 -15.76 -10.27
N ALA A 43 6.16 -14.97 -9.78
CA ALA A 43 5.32 -14.11 -10.61
C ALA A 43 6.15 -13.06 -11.38
N ILE A 44 7.10 -12.39 -10.72
CA ILE A 44 8.00 -11.43 -11.38
C ILE A 44 8.72 -12.07 -12.56
N LYS A 45 9.25 -13.30 -12.40
CA LYS A 45 9.99 -14.01 -13.43
C LYS A 45 9.08 -14.57 -14.54
N ASP A 46 8.01 -15.26 -14.17
CA ASP A 46 7.14 -15.95 -15.13
C ASP A 46 6.44 -14.95 -16.06
N TYR A 47 6.08 -13.79 -15.55
CA TYR A 47 5.34 -12.75 -16.30
C TYR A 47 6.20 -11.56 -16.71
N LYS A 48 7.52 -11.59 -16.43
CA LYS A 48 8.45 -10.48 -16.72
C LYS A 48 7.91 -9.12 -16.26
N LEU A 49 7.46 -9.07 -15.00
CA LEU A 49 6.78 -7.90 -14.45
C LEU A 49 7.72 -6.74 -14.10
N VAL A 50 9.02 -7.00 -14.03
CA VAL A 50 10.07 -6.01 -13.75
C VAL A 50 11.22 -6.22 -14.70
N GLU A 51 11.58 -5.18 -15.41
CA GLU A 51 12.69 -5.17 -16.36
C GLU A 51 13.77 -4.14 -15.96
N GLU A 52 14.93 -4.23 -16.60
CA GLU A 52 16.04 -3.32 -16.33
C GLU A 52 15.67 -1.88 -16.69
N GLY A 53 15.86 -0.96 -15.73
CA GLY A 53 15.57 0.46 -15.91
C GLY A 53 14.11 0.86 -15.66
N ASP A 54 13.25 -0.07 -15.23
CA ASP A 54 11.86 0.24 -14.90
C ASP A 54 11.73 1.25 -13.76
N LYS A 55 10.67 2.06 -13.83
CA LYS A 55 10.19 2.90 -12.73
C LYS A 55 8.83 2.39 -12.26
N ILE A 56 8.78 1.88 -11.05
CA ILE A 56 7.61 1.20 -10.50
C ILE A 56 6.99 2.03 -9.39
N ALA A 57 5.70 2.35 -9.52
CA ALA A 57 4.92 2.97 -8.47
C ALA A 57 4.10 1.90 -7.72
N VAL A 58 4.35 1.73 -6.43
CA VAL A 58 3.58 0.84 -5.56
C VAL A 58 2.53 1.65 -4.82
N ALA A 59 1.25 1.37 -5.09
CA ALA A 59 0.14 2.06 -4.45
C ALA A 59 -0.13 1.49 -3.05
N ILE A 60 -0.09 2.36 -2.04
CA ILE A 60 -0.31 2.02 -0.64
C ILE A 60 -1.73 2.43 -0.23
N SER A 61 -2.56 1.47 0.11
CA SER A 61 -3.92 1.70 0.62
C SER A 61 -3.98 1.75 2.15
N GLY A 62 -2.89 1.38 2.83
CA GLY A 62 -2.83 1.22 4.28
C GLY A 62 -3.24 -0.17 4.77
N GLY A 63 -3.80 -1.02 3.92
CA GLY A 63 -4.12 -2.41 4.24
C GLY A 63 -2.87 -3.32 4.23
N LYS A 64 -2.97 -4.45 4.91
CA LYS A 64 -1.89 -5.44 5.05
C LYS A 64 -1.27 -5.88 3.72
N ASP A 65 -2.10 -6.00 2.68
CA ASP A 65 -1.65 -6.50 1.37
C ASP A 65 -0.79 -5.47 0.64
N SER A 66 -1.16 -4.18 0.67
CA SER A 66 -0.37 -3.10 0.09
C SER A 66 0.95 -2.87 0.83
N LEU A 67 0.95 -2.98 2.16
CA LEU A 67 2.16 -2.87 2.97
C LEU A 67 3.09 -4.07 2.75
N LEU A 68 2.55 -5.29 2.63
CA LEU A 68 3.33 -6.47 2.26
C LEU A 68 3.94 -6.32 0.86
N MET A 69 3.17 -5.84 -0.11
CA MET A 69 3.66 -5.58 -1.47
C MET A 69 4.82 -4.59 -1.46
N ALA A 70 4.71 -3.50 -0.69
CA ALA A 70 5.80 -2.52 -0.53
C ALA A 70 7.08 -3.17 0.01
N LYS A 71 6.96 -4.01 1.06
CA LYS A 71 8.12 -4.73 1.61
C LYS A 71 8.74 -5.70 0.62
N LEU A 72 7.92 -6.41 -0.16
CA LEU A 72 8.42 -7.33 -1.19
C LEU A 72 9.19 -6.58 -2.29
N PHE A 73 8.73 -5.42 -2.74
CA PHE A 73 9.47 -4.58 -3.69
C PHE A 73 10.75 -4.00 -3.11
N GLN A 74 10.74 -3.59 -1.82
CA GLN A 74 11.98 -3.17 -1.16
C GLN A 74 13.01 -4.30 -1.09
N GLU A 75 12.59 -5.52 -0.77
CA GLU A 75 13.48 -6.67 -0.74
C GLU A 75 13.94 -7.09 -2.14
N LEU A 76 13.07 -6.98 -3.15
CA LEU A 76 13.45 -7.21 -4.54
C LEU A 76 14.55 -6.23 -4.99
N LYS A 77 14.44 -4.95 -4.61
CA LYS A 77 15.45 -3.92 -4.92
C LYS A 77 16.79 -4.21 -4.21
N LYS A 78 16.76 -4.73 -2.99
CA LYS A 78 17.98 -5.09 -2.23
C LYS A 78 18.70 -6.33 -2.78
N HIS A 79 17.95 -7.32 -3.21
CA HIS A 79 18.46 -8.67 -3.51
C HIS A 79 18.22 -9.11 -4.96
N GLY A 80 17.55 -8.30 -5.75
CA GLY A 80 17.26 -8.58 -7.15
C GLY A 80 18.48 -8.45 -8.04
N GLN A 81 18.43 -9.17 -9.16
CA GLN A 81 19.44 -9.09 -10.22
C GLN A 81 19.14 -7.99 -11.24
N VAL A 82 17.95 -7.40 -11.16
CA VAL A 82 17.44 -6.37 -12.06
C VAL A 82 17.49 -5.03 -11.35
N ASN A 83 18.02 -4.02 -12.02
CA ASN A 83 18.08 -2.67 -11.48
C ASN A 83 16.85 -1.87 -11.93
N PHE A 84 16.07 -1.37 -10.99
CA PHE A 84 14.84 -0.60 -11.22
C PHE A 84 14.64 0.43 -10.11
N ASP A 85 13.83 1.44 -10.37
CA ASP A 85 13.40 2.39 -9.36
C ASP A 85 12.02 2.06 -8.83
N VAL A 86 11.80 2.29 -7.54
CA VAL A 86 10.51 2.09 -6.90
C VAL A 86 10.12 3.30 -6.07
N GLU A 87 8.89 3.74 -6.26
CA GLU A 87 8.25 4.77 -5.44
C GLU A 87 6.99 4.21 -4.77
N PHE A 88 6.73 4.67 -3.55
CA PHE A 88 5.54 4.28 -2.79
C PHE A 88 4.61 5.47 -2.71
N ILE A 89 3.41 5.33 -3.25
CA ILE A 89 2.43 6.39 -3.34
C ILE A 89 1.14 6.00 -2.64
N ALA A 90 0.56 6.92 -1.88
CA ALA A 90 -0.75 6.75 -1.28
C ALA A 90 -1.68 7.89 -1.72
N MET A 91 -2.92 7.55 -1.99
CA MET A 91 -3.97 8.53 -2.28
C MET A 91 -4.86 8.65 -1.05
N ASP A 92 -4.86 9.85 -0.45
CA ASP A 92 -5.81 10.22 0.60
C ASP A 92 -7.08 10.79 -0.06
N PRO A 93 -8.20 10.07 -0.04
CA PRO A 93 -9.45 10.54 -0.63
C PRO A 93 -10.25 11.48 0.27
N GLY A 94 -9.71 11.84 1.44
CA GLY A 94 -10.36 12.57 2.53
C GLY A 94 -10.55 11.69 3.76
N TYR A 95 -9.56 10.91 4.14
CA TYR A 95 -9.61 10.07 5.34
C TYR A 95 -9.78 10.89 6.60
N HIS A 96 -10.44 10.29 7.59
CA HIS A 96 -10.42 10.82 8.94
C HIS A 96 -8.96 10.94 9.43
N PRO A 97 -8.60 12.04 10.16
CA PRO A 97 -7.21 12.26 10.60
C PRO A 97 -6.55 11.07 11.30
N GLN A 98 -7.28 10.35 12.15
CA GLN A 98 -6.77 9.15 12.84
C GLN A 98 -6.37 8.02 11.88
N ILE A 99 -7.11 7.83 10.77
CA ILE A 99 -6.79 6.81 9.76
C ILE A 99 -5.54 7.22 8.98
N LYS A 100 -5.41 8.52 8.69
CA LYS A 100 -4.23 9.06 8.02
C LYS A 100 -2.98 8.92 8.90
N GLU A 101 -3.09 9.25 10.18
CA GLU A 101 -2.00 9.06 11.16
C GLU A 101 -1.59 7.59 11.24
N LEU A 102 -2.54 6.67 11.36
CA LEU A 102 -2.26 5.23 11.40
C LEU A 102 -1.54 4.74 10.13
N LEU A 103 -1.91 5.24 8.96
CA LEU A 103 -1.22 4.94 7.71
C LEU A 103 0.25 5.39 7.77
N ILE A 104 0.48 6.62 8.21
CA ILE A 104 1.82 7.22 8.34
C ILE A 104 2.66 6.41 9.33
N GLU A 105 2.15 6.16 10.53
CA GLU A 105 2.83 5.38 11.57
C GLU A 105 3.21 3.97 11.08
N ASN A 106 2.30 3.30 10.38
CA ASN A 106 2.59 1.97 9.83
C ASN A 106 3.67 2.01 8.75
N CYS A 107 3.66 3.01 7.89
CA CYS A 107 4.69 3.19 6.87
C CYS A 107 6.04 3.53 7.49
N GLU A 108 6.09 4.38 8.51
CA GLU A 108 7.30 4.73 9.26
C GLU A 108 7.87 3.50 9.97
N HIS A 109 7.02 2.75 10.70
CA HIS A 109 7.43 1.53 11.39
C HIS A 109 8.02 0.48 10.44
N LEU A 110 7.46 0.37 9.23
CA LEU A 110 7.93 -0.55 8.19
C LEU A 110 9.05 0.02 7.32
N ASN A 111 9.48 1.25 7.59
CA ASN A 111 10.48 1.97 6.78
C ASN A 111 10.08 2.03 5.29
N ILE A 112 8.83 2.38 5.02
CA ILE A 112 8.29 2.59 3.67
C ILE A 112 8.21 4.11 3.43
N PRO A 113 9.06 4.69 2.57
CA PRO A 113 9.02 6.12 2.25
C PRO A 113 7.84 6.42 1.33
N VAL A 114 6.66 6.62 1.91
CA VAL A 114 5.42 6.85 1.16
C VAL A 114 5.20 8.33 0.87
N HIS A 115 4.83 8.65 -0.37
CA HIS A 115 4.35 9.97 -0.78
C HIS A 115 2.82 9.98 -0.75
N ILE A 116 2.23 10.81 0.12
CA ILE A 116 0.77 10.90 0.28
C ILE A 116 0.25 12.08 -0.55
N TYR A 117 -0.66 11.78 -1.48
CA TYR A 117 -1.36 12.75 -2.30
C TYR A 117 -2.79 12.93 -1.78
N GLU A 118 -3.12 14.14 -1.39
CA GLU A 118 -4.46 14.48 -0.91
C GLU A 118 -5.42 14.74 -2.07
N SER A 119 -6.66 14.36 -1.90
CA SER A 119 -7.74 14.66 -2.84
C SER A 119 -9.06 14.84 -2.09
N LYS A 120 -10.03 15.46 -2.75
CA LYS A 120 -11.37 15.69 -2.21
C LYS A 120 -12.39 14.68 -2.73
N ILE A 121 -11.97 13.44 -2.93
CA ILE A 121 -12.82 12.41 -3.53
C ILE A 121 -14.07 12.15 -2.68
N PHE A 122 -13.96 12.07 -1.38
CA PHE A 122 -15.11 11.81 -0.51
C PHE A 122 -16.11 12.98 -0.52
N GLU A 123 -15.63 14.23 -0.50
CA GLU A 123 -16.51 15.40 -0.63
C GLU A 123 -17.30 15.35 -1.94
N ILE A 124 -16.65 15.04 -3.07
CA ILE A 124 -17.28 14.95 -4.39
C ILE A 124 -18.29 13.80 -4.46
N ILE A 125 -17.99 12.69 -3.80
CA ILE A 125 -18.89 11.53 -3.77
C ILE A 125 -20.14 11.82 -2.96
N ASP A 126 -20.01 12.43 -1.81
CA ASP A 126 -21.14 12.81 -0.95
C ASP A 126 -22.09 13.77 -1.69
N GLU A 127 -21.56 14.68 -2.51
CA GLU A 127 -22.36 15.60 -3.30
C GLU A 127 -23.02 14.96 -4.53
N LYS A 128 -22.32 14.07 -5.24
CA LYS A 128 -22.68 13.63 -6.60
C LYS A 128 -23.16 12.20 -6.73
N ALA A 129 -22.79 11.30 -5.81
CA ALA A 129 -23.02 9.87 -5.96
C ALA A 129 -24.10 9.34 -5.00
N LYS A 130 -25.38 9.49 -5.40
CA LYS A 130 -26.50 8.94 -4.62
C LYS A 130 -26.69 7.44 -4.78
N GLU A 131 -26.31 6.85 -5.93
CA GLU A 131 -26.62 5.43 -6.22
C GLU A 131 -25.43 4.48 -6.10
N TYR A 132 -24.23 4.88 -6.51
CA TYR A 132 -23.05 3.99 -6.56
C TYR A 132 -21.77 4.66 -6.04
N PRO A 133 -21.71 5.04 -4.75
CA PRO A 133 -20.57 5.80 -4.22
C PRO A 133 -19.25 5.04 -4.31
N CYS A 134 -19.25 3.73 -4.05
CA CYS A 134 -18.03 2.90 -4.09
C CYS A 134 -17.44 2.78 -5.50
N TYR A 135 -18.28 2.69 -6.51
CA TYR A 135 -17.82 2.63 -7.92
C TYR A 135 -17.13 3.93 -8.33
N LEU A 136 -17.76 5.07 -8.05
CA LEU A 136 -17.19 6.37 -8.36
C LEU A 136 -15.90 6.61 -7.61
N CYS A 137 -15.85 6.26 -6.32
CA CYS A 137 -14.66 6.34 -5.49
C CYS A 137 -13.49 5.54 -6.10
N ALA A 138 -13.72 4.28 -6.46
CA ALA A 138 -12.68 3.43 -7.04
C ALA A 138 -12.19 3.97 -8.39
N ARG A 139 -13.07 4.50 -9.21
CA ARG A 139 -12.73 5.10 -10.52
C ARG A 139 -11.88 6.36 -10.37
N MET A 140 -12.28 7.25 -9.46
CA MET A 140 -11.55 8.49 -9.20
C MET A 140 -10.17 8.22 -8.61
N ARG A 141 -10.06 7.31 -7.62
CA ARG A 141 -8.78 6.92 -7.03
C ARG A 141 -7.80 6.39 -8.08
N ARG A 142 -8.26 5.49 -8.96
CA ARG A 142 -7.41 4.97 -10.05
C ARG A 142 -6.94 6.08 -10.98
N GLY A 143 -7.83 6.97 -11.39
CA GLY A 143 -7.46 8.11 -12.25
C GLY A 143 -6.39 9.01 -11.62
N HIS A 144 -6.55 9.33 -10.34
CA HIS A 144 -5.55 10.13 -9.61
C HIS A 144 -4.21 9.40 -9.45
N LEU A 145 -4.22 8.10 -9.11
CA LEU A 145 -2.99 7.31 -8.98
C LEU A 145 -2.23 7.22 -10.31
N TYR A 146 -2.93 6.96 -11.42
CA TYR A 146 -2.30 6.92 -12.74
C TYR A 146 -1.71 8.28 -13.16
N ASN A 147 -2.39 9.38 -12.84
CA ASN A 147 -1.85 10.71 -13.14
C ASN A 147 -0.61 11.04 -12.31
N LYS A 148 -0.47 10.49 -11.12
CA LYS A 148 0.72 10.69 -10.26
C LYS A 148 1.86 9.76 -10.60
N ALA A 149 1.57 8.58 -11.17
CA ALA A 149 2.57 7.61 -11.58
C ALA A 149 3.22 7.92 -12.95
N LYS A 150 2.68 8.90 -13.70
CA LYS A 150 3.29 9.44 -14.93
C LYS A 150 4.46 10.36 -14.63
#